data_4f9a8b0b7d05c251c20a13d4a6cd32db
#
_entry.id   4f9a8b0b7d05c251c20a13d4a6cd32db
#
_cell.length_a   1.000
_cell.length_b   1.000
_cell.length_c   1.000
_cell.angle_alpha   90.00
_cell.angle_beta   90.00
_cell.angle_gamma   90.00
#
_symmetry.space_group_name_H-M   'P 1'
#
loop_
_entity.id
_entity.type
_entity.pdbx_description
1 polymer ?
#
loop_
_entity_poly.entity_id
_entity_poly.type
_entity_poly.pdbx_seq_one_letter_code
_entity_poly.pdbx_strand_id
1 'polypeptide(L)'
;MITEHHFPTIIYIKDLPNALQLNQYLEQKIIQWSQQDKGEQKTNAGGWHSGTDMNKKEEYNPLTKELFNMQNEIYQKEYLSLKPVLGNMWANINYPG
;
A
#
# COMPACT_ATOMS: atom_id res chain seq x y z
N MET A 1 -17.22 -2.34 -0.74
CA MET A 1 -16.39 -1.13 -0.51
C MET A 1 -17.25 -0.06 0.15
N ILE A 2 -16.70 0.58 1.17
CA ILE A 2 -17.37 1.64 1.92
C ILE A 2 -16.93 3.00 1.37
N THR A 3 -17.88 3.93 1.21
CA THR A 3 -17.57 5.31 0.82
C THR A 3 -17.93 6.24 1.96
N GLU A 4 -16.97 7.06 2.39
CA GLU A 4 -17.17 8.07 3.43
C GLU A 4 -16.97 9.45 2.83
N HIS A 5 -17.87 10.37 3.16
CA HIS A 5 -17.79 11.75 2.70
C HIS A 5 -17.35 12.65 3.84
N HIS A 6 -16.08 13.07 3.77
CA HIS A 6 -15.52 14.05 4.70
C HIS A 6 -15.31 15.34 3.93
N PHE A 7 -16.01 16.37 4.32
CA PHE A 7 -16.02 17.63 3.59
C PHE A 7 -14.65 18.31 3.63
N PRO A 8 -14.04 18.64 2.47
CA PRO A 8 -14.51 18.38 1.10
C PRO A 8 -13.96 17.07 0.49
N THR A 9 -13.39 16.16 1.27
CA THR A 9 -12.66 14.98 0.80
C THR A 9 -13.53 13.73 0.86
N ILE A 10 -13.51 12.93 -0.20
CA ILE A 10 -14.15 11.62 -0.26
C ILE A 10 -13.10 10.56 0.05
N ILE A 11 -13.41 9.64 0.97
CA ILE A 11 -12.53 8.53 1.35
C ILE A 11 -13.23 7.21 1.02
N TYR A 12 -12.49 6.30 0.38
CA TYR A 12 -12.97 4.97 0.04
C TYR A 12 -12.25 3.95 0.92
N ILE A 13 -13.01 3.06 1.53
CA ILE A 13 -12.50 2.04 2.45
C ILE A 13 -12.99 0.67 2.00
N LYS A 14 -12.08 -0.31 1.96
CA LYS A 14 -12.40 -1.69 1.58
C LYS A 14 -11.63 -2.66 2.45
N ASP A 15 -12.34 -3.66 2.98
CA ASP A 15 -11.72 -4.80 3.63
C ASP A 15 -11.33 -5.84 2.58
N LEU A 16 -10.10 -6.32 2.63
CA LEU A 16 -9.62 -7.32 1.68
C LEU A 16 -10.01 -8.72 2.14
N PRO A 17 -10.49 -9.58 1.22
CA PRO A 17 -11.02 -10.90 1.59
C PRO A 17 -9.98 -11.83 2.20
N ASN A 18 -8.71 -11.75 1.81
CA ASN A 18 -7.64 -12.61 2.32
C ASN A 18 -6.63 -11.83 3.15
N ALA A 19 -7.11 -10.88 3.95
CA ALA A 19 -6.24 -9.93 4.65
C ALA A 19 -5.22 -10.61 5.56
N LEU A 20 -5.63 -11.64 6.30
CA LEU A 20 -4.71 -12.32 7.23
C LEU A 20 -3.55 -12.96 6.49
N GLN A 21 -3.84 -13.72 5.42
CA GLN A 21 -2.81 -14.39 4.62
C GLN A 21 -1.94 -13.37 3.90
N LEU A 22 -2.55 -12.33 3.34
CA LEU A 22 -1.81 -11.28 2.67
C LEU A 22 -0.88 -10.55 3.64
N ASN A 23 -1.37 -10.24 4.84
CA ASN A 23 -0.56 -9.55 5.84
C ASN A 23 0.62 -10.38 6.30
N GLN A 24 0.44 -11.70 6.48
CA GLN A 24 1.55 -12.59 6.83
C GLN A 24 2.61 -12.64 5.74
N TYR A 25 2.19 -12.72 4.49
CA TYR A 25 3.07 -12.69 3.33
C TYR A 25 3.84 -11.37 3.25
N LEU A 26 3.14 -10.25 3.39
CA LEU A 26 3.74 -8.92 3.32
C LEU A 26 4.73 -8.70 4.44
N GLU A 27 4.39 -9.10 5.66
CA GLU A 27 5.28 -8.97 6.81
C GLU A 27 6.61 -9.67 6.55
N GLN A 28 6.56 -10.91 6.07
CA GLN A 28 7.76 -11.67 5.73
C GLN A 28 8.60 -10.96 4.66
N LYS A 29 7.96 -10.51 3.60
CA LYS A 29 8.66 -9.87 2.48
C LYS A 29 9.26 -8.53 2.85
N ILE A 30 8.55 -7.74 3.65
CA ILE A 30 9.03 -6.44 4.09
C ILE A 30 10.21 -6.60 5.05
N ILE A 31 10.14 -7.56 5.96
CA ILE A 31 11.27 -7.84 6.88
C ILE A 31 12.50 -8.27 6.08
N GLN A 32 12.35 -9.17 5.11
CA GLN A 32 13.45 -9.58 4.24
C GLN A 32 14.04 -8.37 3.49
N TRP A 33 13.21 -7.50 2.99
CA TRP A 33 13.64 -6.30 2.30
C TRP A 33 14.47 -5.41 3.22
N SER A 34 14.00 -5.21 4.45
CA SER A 34 14.71 -4.37 5.42
C SER A 34 16.08 -4.94 5.80
N GLN A 35 16.26 -6.25 5.72
CA GLN A 35 17.54 -6.89 6.01
C GLN A 35 18.55 -6.74 4.87
N GLN A 36 18.07 -6.51 3.66
CA GLN A 36 18.90 -6.40 2.46
C GLN A 36 19.12 -4.96 2.00
N ASP A 37 18.35 -4.01 2.51
CA ASP A 37 18.33 -2.63 2.04
C ASP A 37 18.25 -1.71 3.25
N LYS A 38 19.15 -0.75 3.33
CA LYS A 38 19.17 0.24 4.44
C LYS A 38 17.95 1.15 4.43
N GLY A 39 17.30 1.30 3.27
CA GLY A 39 16.15 2.16 3.12
C GLY A 39 16.49 3.65 3.11
N GLU A 40 15.43 4.43 3.24
CA GLU A 40 15.51 5.88 3.30
C GLU A 40 15.58 6.33 4.76
N GLN A 41 16.59 7.10 5.11
CA GLN A 41 16.75 7.61 6.49
C GLN A 41 16.14 9.00 6.57
N LYS A 42 14.80 9.07 6.62
CA LYS A 42 14.15 10.37 6.58
C LYS A 42 13.80 10.96 7.92
N THR A 43 13.17 10.22 8.82
CA THR A 43 12.60 10.87 10.00
C THR A 43 12.61 10.07 11.27
N ASN A 44 12.86 8.77 11.23
CA ASN A 44 12.62 7.95 12.42
C ASN A 44 13.87 7.28 12.90
N ALA A 45 14.40 7.75 14.03
CA ALA A 45 15.36 6.99 14.79
C ALA A 45 14.68 5.69 15.24
N GLY A 46 15.30 4.53 14.96
CA GLY A 46 14.81 3.25 15.42
C GLY A 46 13.76 2.57 14.54
N GLY A 47 13.49 3.12 13.36
CA GLY A 47 12.61 2.51 12.38
C GLY A 47 13.28 2.28 11.03
N TRP A 48 12.55 1.70 10.10
CA TRP A 48 13.03 1.50 8.74
C TRP A 48 11.99 2.01 7.75
N HIS A 49 12.44 2.69 6.70
CA HIS A 49 11.60 3.23 5.63
C HIS A 49 12.20 2.80 4.30
N SER A 50 11.44 2.09 3.50
CA SER A 50 11.91 1.65 2.18
C SER A 50 12.00 2.79 1.18
N GLY A 51 12.61 2.52 0.03
CA GLY A 51 12.44 3.34 -1.14
C GLY A 51 10.99 3.34 -1.60
N THR A 52 10.65 4.18 -2.57
CA THR A 52 9.27 4.43 -2.98
C THR A 52 8.84 3.59 -4.19
N ASP A 53 9.60 2.56 -4.53
CA ASP A 53 9.37 1.73 -5.70
C ASP A 53 8.72 0.37 -5.36
N MET A 54 8.09 0.26 -4.19
CA MET A 54 7.46 -0.99 -3.74
C MET A 54 6.47 -1.54 -4.75
N ASN A 55 5.72 -0.67 -5.42
CA ASN A 55 4.73 -1.07 -6.41
C ASN A 55 5.33 -1.65 -7.68
N LYS A 56 6.64 -1.50 -7.88
CA LYS A 56 7.35 -2.05 -9.05
C LYS A 56 8.03 -3.37 -8.75
N LYS A 57 7.99 -3.84 -7.51
CA LYS A 57 8.61 -5.10 -7.09
C LYS A 57 7.60 -6.24 -7.19
N GLU A 58 7.99 -7.32 -7.85
CA GLU A 58 7.12 -8.48 -8.05
C GLU A 58 6.62 -9.10 -6.75
N GLU A 59 7.45 -9.09 -5.72
CA GLU A 59 7.10 -9.67 -4.41
C GLU A 59 5.82 -9.09 -3.84
N TYR A 60 5.50 -7.84 -4.21
CA TYR A 60 4.34 -7.14 -3.69
C TYR A 60 3.14 -7.14 -4.64
N ASN A 61 3.20 -7.94 -5.71
CA ASN A 61 2.09 -8.07 -6.66
C ASN A 61 0.76 -8.46 -5.99
N PRO A 62 0.73 -9.35 -5.00
CA PRO A 62 -0.54 -9.65 -4.35
C PRO A 62 -1.22 -8.43 -3.73
N LEU A 63 -0.44 -7.47 -3.21
CA LEU A 63 -0.99 -6.22 -2.68
C LEU A 63 -1.35 -5.25 -3.79
N THR A 64 -0.43 -5.03 -4.75
CA THR A 64 -0.67 -4.07 -5.83
C THR A 64 -1.88 -4.47 -6.67
N LYS A 65 -2.10 -5.77 -6.86
CA LYS A 65 -3.28 -6.27 -7.57
C LYS A 65 -4.57 -5.86 -6.87
N GLU A 66 -4.61 -5.98 -5.55
CA GLU A 66 -5.79 -5.58 -4.78
C GLU A 66 -6.01 -4.07 -4.85
N LEU A 67 -4.93 -3.28 -4.83
CA LEU A 67 -5.04 -1.84 -4.97
C LEU A 67 -5.54 -1.43 -6.36
N PHE A 68 -5.07 -2.10 -7.41
CA PHE A 68 -5.59 -1.88 -8.76
C PHE A 68 -7.07 -2.22 -8.86
N ASN A 69 -7.50 -3.30 -8.21
CA ASN A 69 -8.92 -3.67 -8.19
C ASN A 69 -9.76 -2.59 -7.52
N MET A 70 -9.28 -2.03 -6.40
CA MET A 70 -9.94 -0.91 -5.73
C MET A 70 -10.01 0.32 -6.62
N GLN A 71 -8.90 0.67 -7.28
CA GLN A 71 -8.88 1.80 -8.20
C GLN A 71 -9.90 1.63 -9.32
N ASN A 72 -10.00 0.43 -9.87
CA ASN A 72 -10.96 0.14 -10.94
C ASN A 72 -12.40 0.25 -10.45
N GLU A 73 -12.69 -0.20 -9.24
CA GLU A 73 -14.02 -0.04 -8.64
C GLU A 73 -14.38 1.45 -8.51
N ILE A 74 -13.45 2.26 -8.05
CA ILE A 74 -13.66 3.71 -7.90
C ILE A 74 -13.86 4.35 -9.27
N TYR A 75 -13.02 3.98 -10.23
CA TYR A 75 -13.08 4.50 -11.59
C TYR A 75 -14.48 4.25 -12.21
N GLN A 76 -14.98 3.04 -12.05
CA GLN A 76 -16.28 2.68 -12.60
C GLN A 76 -17.44 3.33 -11.84
N LYS A 77 -17.34 3.37 -10.50
CA LYS A 77 -18.39 3.94 -9.66
C LYS A 77 -18.57 5.44 -9.88
N GLU A 78 -17.45 6.15 -10.03
CA GLU A 78 -17.46 7.62 -10.15
C GLU A 78 -17.46 8.10 -11.60
N TYR A 79 -17.53 7.19 -12.58
CA TYR A 79 -17.53 7.54 -14.00
C TYR A 79 -16.42 8.49 -14.39
N LEU A 80 -15.19 8.21 -13.88
CA LEU A 80 -14.04 9.08 -14.12
C LEU A 80 -13.64 9.07 -15.60
N SER A 81 -13.23 10.22 -16.12
CA SER A 81 -12.79 10.33 -17.51
C SER A 81 -11.40 9.79 -17.76
N LEU A 82 -10.55 9.78 -16.71
CA LEU A 82 -9.19 9.26 -16.80
C LEU A 82 -9.03 8.09 -15.85
N LYS A 83 -8.42 7.00 -16.33
CA LYS A 83 -8.15 5.82 -15.52
C LYS A 83 -7.10 6.16 -14.46
N PRO A 84 -7.37 5.85 -13.18
CA PRO A 84 -6.37 6.10 -12.14
C PRO A 84 -5.15 5.21 -12.28
N VAL A 85 -4.01 5.70 -11.84
CA VAL A 85 -2.74 4.95 -11.83
C VAL A 85 -2.17 4.99 -10.41
N LEU A 86 -1.43 3.92 -10.07
CA LEU A 86 -0.72 3.86 -8.80
C LEU A 86 0.62 4.58 -8.95
N GLY A 87 0.86 5.61 -8.16
CA GLY A 87 2.09 6.40 -8.22
C GLY A 87 3.24 5.70 -7.49
N ASN A 88 3.36 5.96 -6.21
CA ASN A 88 4.43 5.44 -5.37
C ASN A 88 3.88 4.60 -4.24
N MET A 89 4.66 3.59 -3.83
CA MET A 89 4.40 2.79 -2.63
C MET A 89 5.69 2.60 -1.86
N TRP A 90 5.58 2.57 -0.54
CA TRP A 90 6.72 2.28 0.34
C TRP A 90 6.26 1.53 1.57
N ALA A 91 7.23 0.94 2.27
CA ALA A 91 6.98 0.23 3.51
C ALA A 91 7.73 0.89 4.66
N ASN A 92 7.13 0.85 5.83
CA ASN A 92 7.75 1.29 7.07
C ASN A 92 7.75 0.16 8.07
N ILE A 93 8.83 0.06 8.83
CA ILE A 93 8.87 -0.78 10.04
C ILE A 93 9.09 0.16 11.22
N ASN A 94 8.16 0.13 12.15
CA ASN A 94 8.25 0.92 13.38
C ASN A 94 8.51 -0.04 14.54
N TYR A 95 9.55 0.24 15.32
CA TYR A 95 9.90 -0.59 16.46
C TYR A 95 9.28 0.01 17.72
N PRO A 96 8.85 -0.86 18.66
CA PRO A 96 8.33 -0.38 19.94
C PRO A 96 9.42 0.33 20.75
N GLY A 97 9.01 1.34 21.50
CA GLY A 97 9.94 2.13 22.31
C GLY A 97 9.77 3.63 22.19
#